data_19621787a0b0a1382a7502c9c68f2b40
#
_entry.id   19621787a0b0a1382a7502c9c68f2b40
#
_cell.length_a   1.000
_cell.length_b   1.000
_cell.length_c   1.000
_cell.angle_alpha   90.00
_cell.angle_beta   90.00
_cell.angle_gamma   90.00
#
_symmetry.space_group_name_H-M   'P 1'
#
loop_
_entity.id
_entity.type
_entity.pdbx_description
1 polymer ?
#
loop_
_entity_poly.entity_id
_entity_poly.type
_entity_poly.pdbx_seq_one_letter_code
_entity_poly.pdbx_strand_id
1 'polypeptide(L)'
;MAEAIEAANLALNQYPFSALLMIKKADLLLATRNYKEALSLLDAASLYDHKDMNLYILKTDAYMALEQTGMAIELLQEALHLFTGQERTELLLELADVYDDHEAFDKVFDCLQLVLEGEPNNEEALYKICFWTDFTGRNEESIRLHQKLIDEQPYNALAWFNLAAAYQGLKLHEKAIDAYQFAIVIDEKFDYAYRNMGDAFLRLRKYKEAIEALEKVLELSRPEDVIYEAIGHCHHRMKNYAQARFHYKKAVHLNSDDSRLYQKIAITYMLESKWEMAIKQLEHAIRIHKHINEYYILMGECYMNMDQHKEAVYYFGTVVKNKPKQIAGWEYLIKCLVASEQLQLALEQTELAYISTQGKILFIYYRSAILFMMKKSADGLLQLEMALSKSTKWLKKFLKFYPEIIQDNKVTELIGRYKKAKNG
;
A
#
# COMPACT_ATOMS: atom_id res chain seq x y z
N MET A 1 32.47 12.71 28.05
CA MET A 1 31.39 12.11 28.83
C MET A 1 31.85 11.70 30.24
N ALA A 2 32.90 10.85 30.39
CA ALA A 2 33.43 10.46 31.72
C ALA A 2 33.85 11.66 32.60
N GLU A 3 34.57 12.63 32.05
CA GLU A 3 34.96 13.86 32.74
C GLU A 3 33.75 14.70 33.19
N ALA A 4 32.63 14.70 32.42
CA ALA A 4 31.42 15.42 32.79
C ALA A 4 30.71 14.73 33.98
N ILE A 5 30.70 13.41 34.03
CA ILE A 5 30.17 12.63 35.17
C ILE A 5 31.00 12.85 36.42
N GLU A 6 32.34 12.92 36.26
CA GLU A 6 33.26 13.20 37.37
C GLU A 6 33.04 14.61 37.94
N ALA A 7 32.91 15.61 37.06
CA ALA A 7 32.59 16.99 37.44
C ALA A 7 31.22 17.07 38.17
N ALA A 8 30.20 16.33 37.69
CA ALA A 8 28.92 16.26 38.35
C ALA A 8 29.00 15.58 39.75
N ASN A 9 29.83 14.57 39.90
CA ASN A 9 30.10 13.93 41.20
C ASN A 9 30.74 14.92 42.17
N LEU A 10 31.76 15.69 41.75
CA LEU A 10 32.41 16.70 42.58
C LEU A 10 31.43 17.79 42.99
N ALA A 11 30.56 18.26 42.06
CA ALA A 11 29.53 19.22 42.39
C ALA A 11 28.50 18.72 43.40
N LEU A 12 28.07 17.46 43.25
CA LEU A 12 27.15 16.82 44.20
C LEU A 12 27.76 16.58 45.59
N ASN A 13 29.07 16.36 45.68
CA ASN A 13 29.77 16.30 46.95
C ASN A 13 29.72 17.65 47.69
N GLN A 14 29.73 18.76 46.98
CA GLN A 14 29.58 20.12 47.56
C GLN A 14 28.10 20.48 47.86
N TYR A 15 27.19 20.03 46.98
CA TYR A 15 25.77 20.35 47.06
C TYR A 15 24.91 19.05 47.02
N PRO A 16 24.93 18.23 48.06
CA PRO A 16 24.38 16.89 48.02
C PRO A 16 22.83 16.81 47.90
N PHE A 17 22.16 17.93 48.13
CA PHE A 17 20.68 18.01 48.05
C PHE A 17 20.18 18.83 46.84
N SER A 18 21.04 19.10 45.89
CA SER A 18 20.66 19.86 44.70
C SER A 18 19.96 18.96 43.66
N ALA A 19 18.64 19.06 43.57
CA ALA A 19 17.84 18.35 42.55
C ALA A 19 18.36 18.62 41.13
N LEU A 20 18.69 19.87 40.79
CA LEU A 20 19.21 20.26 39.48
C LEU A 20 20.52 19.51 39.13
N LEU A 21 21.45 19.36 40.09
CA LEU A 21 22.69 18.63 39.83
C LEU A 21 22.44 17.12 39.69
N MET A 22 21.48 16.57 40.43
CA MET A 22 21.08 15.18 40.32
C MET A 22 20.46 14.89 38.93
N ILE A 23 19.55 15.74 38.48
CA ILE A 23 18.91 15.65 37.16
C ILE A 23 19.95 15.74 36.04
N LYS A 24 20.88 16.72 36.09
CA LYS A 24 21.95 16.84 35.09
C LYS A 24 22.91 15.63 35.09
N LYS A 25 23.22 15.06 36.26
CA LYS A 25 24.03 13.83 36.33
C LYS A 25 23.27 12.63 35.79
N ALA A 26 21.97 12.54 36.05
CA ALA A 26 21.12 11.47 35.53
C ALA A 26 21.05 11.49 34.01
N ASP A 27 20.92 12.65 33.39
CA ASP A 27 20.99 12.84 31.94
C ASP A 27 22.31 12.30 31.35
N LEU A 28 23.45 12.61 31.96
CA LEU A 28 24.76 12.05 31.57
C LEU A 28 24.83 10.52 31.73
N LEU A 29 24.17 9.97 32.77
CA LEU A 29 24.10 8.53 32.98
C LEU A 29 23.22 7.84 31.94
N LEU A 30 22.11 8.44 31.53
CA LEU A 30 21.27 7.97 30.43
C LEU A 30 22.06 7.92 29.12
N ALA A 31 22.80 8.98 28.79
CA ALA A 31 23.66 9.04 27.62
C ALA A 31 24.77 7.96 27.61
N THR A 32 25.15 7.45 28.80
CA THR A 32 26.11 6.33 28.95
C THR A 32 25.44 4.97 29.16
N ARG A 33 24.12 4.89 28.99
CA ARG A 33 23.28 3.68 29.16
C ARG A 33 23.25 3.09 30.57
N ASN A 34 23.55 3.92 31.58
CA ASN A 34 23.48 3.53 33.01
C ASN A 34 22.08 3.80 33.57
N TYR A 35 21.05 3.24 32.95
CA TYR A 35 19.63 3.53 33.19
C TYR A 35 19.19 3.36 34.62
N LYS A 36 19.62 2.28 35.30
CA LYS A 36 19.24 1.99 36.69
C LYS A 36 19.83 2.99 37.70
N GLU A 37 21.07 3.40 37.47
CA GLU A 37 21.71 4.42 38.33
C GLU A 37 21.07 5.81 38.08
N ALA A 38 20.72 6.12 36.84
CA ALA A 38 19.99 7.33 36.48
C ALA A 38 18.63 7.38 37.23
N LEU A 39 17.83 6.31 37.16
CA LEU A 39 16.54 6.24 37.85
C LEU A 39 16.68 6.46 39.34
N SER A 40 17.62 5.77 39.98
CA SER A 40 17.86 5.92 41.43
C SER A 40 18.20 7.37 41.82
N LEU A 41 18.97 8.05 40.95
CA LEU A 41 19.33 9.46 41.15
C LEU A 41 18.17 10.42 40.92
N LEU A 42 17.32 10.12 39.93
CA LEU A 42 16.11 10.87 39.62
C LEU A 42 15.03 10.69 40.72
N ASP A 43 14.97 9.49 41.31
CA ASP A 43 14.10 9.24 42.50
C ASP A 43 14.56 10.03 43.70
N ALA A 44 15.87 10.16 43.91
CA ALA A 44 16.41 11.00 44.97
C ALA A 44 16.13 12.50 44.67
N ALA A 45 16.27 12.95 43.40
CA ALA A 45 16.00 14.33 43.01
C ALA A 45 14.54 14.70 43.26
N SER A 46 13.59 13.79 43.01
CA SER A 46 12.15 14.02 43.19
C SER A 46 11.74 14.33 44.63
N LEU A 47 12.56 13.93 45.61
CA LEU A 47 12.33 14.27 47.02
C LEU A 47 12.60 15.75 47.32
N TYR A 48 13.43 16.39 46.52
CA TYR A 48 13.83 17.80 46.73
C TYR A 48 13.11 18.77 45.77
N ASP A 49 12.84 18.31 44.56
CA ASP A 49 12.07 19.08 43.59
C ASP A 49 11.25 18.14 42.70
N HIS A 50 9.94 18.16 42.92
CA HIS A 50 8.97 17.37 42.13
C HIS A 50 8.27 18.21 41.04
N LYS A 51 8.69 19.48 40.87
CA LYS A 51 8.09 20.40 39.89
C LYS A 51 9.03 20.69 38.71
N ASP A 52 10.13 19.96 38.57
CA ASP A 52 10.97 20.04 37.38
C ASP A 52 10.50 19.01 36.35
N MET A 53 10.00 19.48 35.21
CA MET A 53 9.48 18.64 34.14
C MET A 53 10.53 17.68 33.58
N ASN A 54 11.82 18.13 33.50
CA ASN A 54 12.91 17.27 33.01
C ASN A 54 13.07 15.99 33.84
N LEU A 55 12.72 16.06 35.13
CA LEU A 55 12.74 14.86 35.97
C LEU A 55 11.81 13.75 35.42
N TYR A 56 10.63 14.12 34.94
CA TYR A 56 9.65 13.17 34.42
C TYR A 56 10.06 12.68 33.04
N ILE A 57 10.55 13.55 32.15
CA ILE A 57 11.03 13.18 30.82
C ILE A 57 12.21 12.20 30.95
N LEU A 58 13.23 12.52 31.73
CA LEU A 58 14.41 11.64 31.90
C LEU A 58 14.06 10.29 32.57
N LYS A 59 13.08 10.28 33.50
CA LYS A 59 12.56 9.01 34.05
C LYS A 59 11.84 8.19 32.99
N THR A 60 11.05 8.83 32.14
CA THR A 60 10.38 8.21 31.00
C THR A 60 11.39 7.56 30.08
N ASP A 61 12.42 8.30 29.64
CA ASP A 61 13.50 7.78 28.82
C ASP A 61 14.17 6.55 29.43
N ALA A 62 14.44 6.60 30.76
CA ALA A 62 15.04 5.49 31.45
C ALA A 62 14.14 4.25 31.51
N TYR A 63 12.83 4.44 31.75
CA TYR A 63 11.85 3.34 31.75
C TYR A 63 11.68 2.75 30.35
N MET A 64 11.62 3.57 29.31
CA MET A 64 11.53 3.11 27.93
C MET A 64 12.77 2.30 27.54
N ALA A 65 13.98 2.79 27.88
CA ALA A 65 15.22 2.07 27.63
C ALA A 65 15.36 0.75 28.42
N LEU A 66 14.61 0.59 29.51
CA LEU A 66 14.52 -0.64 30.30
C LEU A 66 13.32 -1.54 29.90
N GLU A 67 12.62 -1.19 28.82
CA GLU A 67 11.41 -1.89 28.35
C GLU A 67 10.26 -1.91 29.39
N GLN A 68 10.21 -0.91 30.26
CA GLN A 68 9.20 -0.75 31.30
C GLN A 68 8.14 0.28 30.91
N THR A 69 7.57 0.14 29.73
CA THR A 69 6.63 1.09 29.12
C THR A 69 5.41 1.41 30.02
N GLY A 70 4.90 0.42 30.76
CA GLY A 70 3.80 0.65 31.70
C GLY A 70 4.14 1.67 32.79
N MET A 71 5.37 1.62 33.33
CA MET A 71 5.85 2.59 34.34
C MET A 71 6.03 3.99 33.75
N ALA A 72 6.48 4.09 32.51
CA ALA A 72 6.60 5.36 31.79
C ALA A 72 5.22 6.01 31.61
N ILE A 73 4.20 5.23 31.19
CA ILE A 73 2.83 5.72 31.02
C ILE A 73 2.23 6.20 32.34
N GLU A 74 2.34 5.42 33.42
CA GLU A 74 1.84 5.79 34.75
C GLU A 74 2.50 7.09 35.23
N LEU A 75 3.81 7.19 35.10
CA LEU A 75 4.58 8.37 35.51
C LEU A 75 4.13 9.64 34.75
N LEU A 76 3.98 9.57 33.44
CA LEU A 76 3.54 10.71 32.63
C LEU A 76 2.09 11.10 32.91
N GLN A 77 1.21 10.12 33.16
CA GLN A 77 -0.17 10.39 33.57
C GLN A 77 -0.24 11.10 34.92
N GLU A 78 0.58 10.73 35.89
CA GLU A 78 0.70 11.44 37.17
C GLU A 78 1.25 12.86 36.96
N ALA A 79 2.28 13.02 36.12
CA ALA A 79 2.88 14.31 35.83
C ALA A 79 1.86 15.29 35.19
N LEU A 80 0.97 14.81 34.33
CA LEU A 80 -0.08 15.64 33.71
C LEU A 80 -1.04 16.32 34.69
N HIS A 81 -1.11 15.85 35.93
CA HIS A 81 -1.87 16.49 37.01
C HIS A 81 -1.09 17.60 37.73
N LEU A 82 0.23 17.64 37.57
CA LEU A 82 1.11 18.58 38.25
C LEU A 82 1.41 19.82 37.41
N PHE A 83 1.41 19.65 36.07
CA PHE A 83 1.83 20.67 35.11
C PHE A 83 0.67 21.23 34.32
N THR A 84 0.82 22.49 33.89
CA THR A 84 -0.19 23.23 33.11
C THR A 84 0.49 24.04 31.97
N GLY A 85 -0.30 24.52 31.00
CA GLY A 85 0.23 25.30 29.87
C GLY A 85 1.20 24.51 29.02
N GLN A 86 2.30 25.13 28.62
CA GLN A 86 3.30 24.57 27.71
C GLN A 86 3.92 23.26 28.24
N GLU A 87 4.23 23.21 29.55
CA GLU A 87 4.79 22.00 30.15
C GLU A 87 3.85 20.81 30.04
N ARG A 88 2.53 21.03 30.22
CA ARG A 88 1.52 19.99 29.99
C ARG A 88 1.45 19.57 28.56
N THR A 89 1.58 20.47 27.61
CA THR A 89 1.63 20.17 26.19
C THR A 89 2.81 19.26 25.84
N GLU A 90 4.00 19.58 26.33
CA GLU A 90 5.21 18.76 26.13
C GLU A 90 5.05 17.35 26.73
N LEU A 91 4.48 17.23 27.94
CA LEU A 91 4.21 15.92 28.54
C LEU A 91 3.15 15.11 27.79
N LEU A 92 2.14 15.77 27.17
CA LEU A 92 1.16 15.09 26.33
C LEU A 92 1.78 14.57 25.04
N LEU A 93 2.71 15.31 24.45
CA LEU A 93 3.46 14.88 23.25
C LEU A 93 4.35 13.69 23.59
N GLU A 94 5.07 13.76 24.72
CA GLU A 94 5.89 12.66 25.21
C GLU A 94 5.05 11.39 25.50
N LEU A 95 3.89 11.56 26.13
CA LEU A 95 2.97 10.44 26.37
C LEU A 95 2.42 9.86 25.05
N ALA A 96 2.21 10.68 24.06
CA ALA A 96 1.79 10.22 22.73
C ALA A 96 2.89 9.34 22.09
N ASP A 97 4.16 9.73 22.20
CA ASP A 97 5.28 8.94 21.67
C ASP A 97 5.45 7.61 22.41
N VAL A 98 5.28 7.61 23.73
CA VAL A 98 5.28 6.34 24.52
C VAL A 98 4.12 5.42 24.14
N TYR A 99 2.93 5.98 23.87
CA TYR A 99 1.80 5.19 23.37
C TYR A 99 2.01 4.67 21.95
N ASP A 100 2.73 5.42 21.09
CA ASP A 100 3.12 4.98 19.77
C ASP A 100 4.01 3.75 19.84
N ASP A 101 5.10 3.80 20.61
CA ASP A 101 5.99 2.67 20.83
C ASP A 101 5.28 1.45 21.40
N HIS A 102 4.17 1.66 22.11
CA HIS A 102 3.32 0.59 22.66
C HIS A 102 2.17 0.17 21.71
N GLU A 103 2.14 0.67 20.49
CA GLU A 103 1.09 0.39 19.49
C GLU A 103 -0.35 0.74 19.97
N ALA A 104 -0.48 1.64 20.93
CA ALA A 104 -1.78 2.08 21.48
C ALA A 104 -2.32 3.30 20.75
N PHE A 105 -2.55 3.18 19.44
CA PHE A 105 -2.82 4.27 18.49
C PHE A 105 -4.04 5.14 18.82
N ASP A 106 -5.10 4.54 19.39
CA ASP A 106 -6.26 5.33 19.85
C ASP A 106 -5.88 6.34 20.95
N LYS A 107 -4.96 5.94 21.86
CA LYS A 107 -4.47 6.81 22.92
C LYS A 107 -3.51 7.89 22.41
N VAL A 108 -2.74 7.59 21.37
CA VAL A 108 -1.93 8.60 20.66
C VAL A 108 -2.85 9.71 20.15
N PHE A 109 -3.90 9.33 19.42
CA PHE A 109 -4.88 10.30 18.91
C PHE A 109 -5.49 11.14 20.01
N ASP A 110 -5.91 10.53 21.13
CA ASP A 110 -6.51 11.25 22.28
C ASP A 110 -5.51 12.24 22.89
N CYS A 111 -4.22 11.90 23.04
CA CYS A 111 -3.20 12.82 23.51
C CYS A 111 -3.02 14.02 22.57
N LEU A 112 -2.91 13.75 21.25
CA LEU A 112 -2.76 14.82 20.25
C LEU A 112 -3.97 15.73 20.17
N GLN A 113 -5.18 15.19 20.35
CA GLN A 113 -6.40 16.00 20.43
C GLN A 113 -6.35 16.94 21.64
N LEU A 114 -5.95 16.46 22.82
CA LEU A 114 -5.80 17.27 24.02
C LEU A 114 -4.76 18.39 23.85
N VAL A 115 -3.66 18.13 23.14
CA VAL A 115 -2.68 19.15 22.78
C VAL A 115 -3.33 20.24 21.93
N LEU A 116 -4.07 19.86 20.89
CA LEU A 116 -4.73 20.83 19.99
C LEU A 116 -5.92 21.57 20.63
N GLU A 117 -6.55 21.02 21.66
CA GLU A 117 -7.55 21.73 22.46
C GLU A 117 -6.91 22.87 23.29
N GLY A 118 -5.68 22.68 23.77
CA GLY A 118 -4.90 23.68 24.50
C GLY A 118 -4.14 24.64 23.60
N GLU A 119 -3.49 24.11 22.57
CA GLU A 119 -2.64 24.82 21.63
C GLU A 119 -3.05 24.50 20.18
N PRO A 120 -4.05 25.19 19.63
CA PRO A 120 -4.60 24.91 18.30
C PRO A 120 -3.59 24.97 17.15
N ASN A 121 -2.48 25.69 17.33
CA ASN A 121 -1.41 25.84 16.33
C ASN A 121 -0.19 24.99 16.61
N ASN A 122 -0.27 24.02 17.49
CA ASN A 122 0.88 23.15 17.73
C ASN A 122 1.19 22.33 16.46
N GLU A 123 2.25 22.74 15.75
CA GLU A 123 2.62 22.17 14.45
C GLU A 123 2.90 20.66 14.56
N GLU A 124 3.55 20.22 15.62
CA GLU A 124 3.89 18.82 15.83
C GLU A 124 2.63 17.96 15.99
N ALA A 125 1.69 18.39 16.83
CA ALA A 125 0.43 17.70 17.02
C ALA A 125 -0.42 17.69 15.73
N LEU A 126 -0.48 18.81 14.99
CA LEU A 126 -1.17 18.89 13.71
C LEU A 126 -0.56 17.96 12.66
N TYR A 127 0.76 17.83 12.64
CA TYR A 127 1.44 16.92 11.73
C TYR A 127 1.18 15.45 12.08
N LYS A 128 1.32 15.08 13.35
CA LYS A 128 1.12 13.71 13.84
C LYS A 128 -0.33 13.24 13.71
N ILE A 129 -1.33 14.10 13.98
CA ILE A 129 -2.74 13.69 14.05
C ILE A 129 -3.29 13.21 12.70
N CYS A 130 -2.79 13.75 11.58
CA CYS A 130 -3.17 13.29 10.24
C CYS A 130 -2.82 11.82 10.04
N PHE A 131 -1.61 11.44 10.41
CA PHE A 131 -1.11 10.07 10.31
C PHE A 131 -1.93 9.11 11.19
N TRP A 132 -2.17 9.47 12.45
CA TRP A 132 -2.88 8.62 13.40
C TRP A 132 -4.38 8.51 13.14
N THR A 133 -4.96 9.49 12.45
CA THR A 133 -6.34 9.41 11.97
C THR A 133 -6.55 8.23 11.02
N ASP A 134 -5.61 8.00 10.11
CA ASP A 134 -5.69 6.88 9.18
C ASP A 134 -5.56 5.52 9.88
N PHE A 135 -4.70 5.42 10.89
CA PHE A 135 -4.51 4.20 11.68
C PHE A 135 -5.72 3.86 12.55
N THR A 136 -6.31 4.86 13.19
CA THR A 136 -7.43 4.67 14.11
C THR A 136 -8.78 4.68 13.42
N GLY A 137 -8.86 5.15 12.18
CA GLY A 137 -10.09 5.33 11.43
C GLY A 137 -11.02 6.41 12.00
N ARG A 138 -10.53 7.32 12.87
CA ARG A 138 -11.30 8.37 13.57
C ARG A 138 -11.50 9.62 12.69
N ASN A 139 -11.71 9.41 11.39
CA ASN A 139 -11.83 10.52 10.42
C ASN A 139 -12.94 11.52 10.75
N GLU A 140 -14.07 11.08 11.28
CA GLU A 140 -15.18 11.99 11.62
C GLU A 140 -14.84 12.90 12.80
N GLU A 141 -14.07 12.40 13.78
CA GLU A 141 -13.59 13.19 14.91
C GLU A 141 -12.54 14.19 14.45
N SER A 142 -11.62 13.77 13.62
CA SER A 142 -10.62 14.63 12.98
C SER A 142 -11.30 15.77 12.18
N ILE A 143 -12.35 15.48 11.42
CA ILE A 143 -13.12 16.51 10.71
C ILE A 143 -13.67 17.56 11.67
N ARG A 144 -14.33 17.15 12.76
CA ARG A 144 -14.91 18.09 13.74
C ARG A 144 -13.84 18.97 14.39
N LEU A 145 -12.70 18.33 14.77
CA LEU A 145 -11.57 19.03 15.36
C LEU A 145 -11.03 20.11 14.41
N HIS A 146 -10.70 19.72 13.18
CA HIS A 146 -10.08 20.65 12.23
C HIS A 146 -11.04 21.70 11.72
N GLN A 147 -12.36 21.42 11.62
CA GLN A 147 -13.35 22.46 11.35
C GLN A 147 -13.38 23.52 12.44
N LYS A 148 -13.36 23.12 13.73
CA LYS A 148 -13.30 24.06 14.85
C LYS A 148 -12.01 24.89 14.82
N LEU A 149 -10.87 24.25 14.54
CA LEU A 149 -9.58 24.96 14.42
C LEU A 149 -9.58 25.98 13.28
N ILE A 150 -10.17 25.63 12.14
CA ILE A 150 -10.30 26.51 10.98
C ILE A 150 -11.25 27.70 11.27
N ASP A 151 -12.33 27.47 12.01
CA ASP A 151 -13.25 28.55 12.44
C ASP A 151 -12.54 29.58 13.33
N GLU A 152 -11.63 29.14 14.19
CA GLU A 152 -10.80 29.99 15.04
C GLU A 152 -9.62 30.61 14.28
N GLN A 153 -9.03 29.85 13.34
CA GLN A 153 -7.81 30.22 12.63
C GLN A 153 -7.89 29.84 11.14
N PRO A 154 -8.62 30.61 10.33
CA PRO A 154 -8.91 30.29 8.94
C PRO A 154 -7.68 30.25 8.03
N TYR A 155 -6.56 30.83 8.45
CA TYR A 155 -5.28 30.86 7.69
C TYR A 155 -4.28 29.77 8.13
N ASN A 156 -4.70 28.73 8.84
CA ASN A 156 -3.86 27.61 9.20
C ASN A 156 -3.86 26.57 8.06
N ALA A 157 -2.84 26.58 7.20
CA ALA A 157 -2.74 25.68 6.06
C ALA A 157 -2.72 24.20 6.46
N LEU A 158 -2.07 23.86 7.59
CA LEU A 158 -1.96 22.49 8.09
C LEU A 158 -3.30 21.96 8.60
N ALA A 159 -4.12 22.81 9.24
CA ALA A 159 -5.47 22.42 9.63
C ALA A 159 -6.37 22.12 8.43
N TRP A 160 -6.30 22.92 7.36
CA TRP A 160 -6.98 22.65 6.10
C TRP A 160 -6.51 21.36 5.43
N PHE A 161 -5.19 21.12 5.44
CA PHE A 161 -4.61 19.89 4.91
C PHE A 161 -5.10 18.65 5.67
N ASN A 162 -5.10 18.70 7.01
CA ASN A 162 -5.57 17.58 7.84
C ASN A 162 -7.09 17.33 7.67
N LEU A 163 -7.89 18.41 7.56
CA LEU A 163 -9.31 18.28 7.22
C LEU A 163 -9.49 17.56 5.87
N ALA A 164 -8.70 17.93 4.87
CA ALA A 164 -8.74 17.31 3.56
C ALA A 164 -8.34 15.82 3.62
N ALA A 165 -7.29 15.48 4.38
CA ALA A 165 -6.86 14.09 4.60
C ALA A 165 -7.96 13.26 5.27
N ALA A 166 -8.63 13.80 6.29
CA ALA A 166 -9.76 13.14 6.94
C ALA A 166 -10.95 12.93 5.99
N TYR A 167 -11.28 13.91 5.12
CA TYR A 167 -12.26 13.70 4.06
C TYR A 167 -11.84 12.62 3.07
N GLN A 168 -10.56 12.55 2.72
CA GLN A 168 -10.02 11.52 1.82
C GLN A 168 -10.13 10.12 2.45
N GLY A 169 -9.85 9.97 3.74
CA GLY A 169 -10.06 8.72 4.49
C GLY A 169 -11.51 8.22 4.41
N LEU A 170 -12.49 9.13 4.50
CA LEU A 170 -13.91 8.82 4.27
C LEU A 170 -14.31 8.69 2.79
N LYS A 171 -13.35 8.76 1.85
CA LYS A 171 -13.57 8.72 0.39
C LYS A 171 -14.44 9.87 -0.14
N LEU A 172 -14.53 10.97 0.58
CA LEU A 172 -15.21 12.20 0.18
C LEU A 172 -14.25 13.07 -0.65
N HIS A 173 -13.77 12.52 -1.78
CA HIS A 173 -12.66 13.08 -2.55
C HIS A 173 -12.91 14.51 -3.06
N GLU A 174 -14.15 14.89 -3.35
CA GLU A 174 -14.48 16.26 -3.79
C GLU A 174 -14.26 17.26 -2.64
N LYS A 175 -14.76 16.95 -1.43
CA LYS A 175 -14.53 17.79 -0.26
C LYS A 175 -13.04 17.85 0.12
N ALA A 176 -12.32 16.74 -0.05
CA ALA A 176 -10.89 16.72 0.19
C ALA A 176 -10.16 17.68 -0.77
N ILE A 177 -10.50 17.68 -2.05
CA ILE A 177 -9.92 18.60 -3.04
C ILE A 177 -10.17 20.05 -2.65
N ASP A 178 -11.40 20.41 -2.29
CA ASP A 178 -11.75 21.77 -1.88
C ASP A 178 -10.89 22.22 -0.68
N ALA A 179 -10.74 21.35 0.33
CA ALA A 179 -9.94 21.66 1.50
C ALA A 179 -8.42 21.71 1.19
N TYR A 180 -7.90 20.84 0.32
CA TYR A 180 -6.50 20.95 -0.15
C TYR A 180 -6.27 22.25 -0.91
N GLN A 181 -7.23 22.71 -1.71
CA GLN A 181 -7.12 23.99 -2.41
C GLN A 181 -6.99 25.17 -1.43
N PHE A 182 -7.76 25.17 -0.32
CA PHE A 182 -7.60 26.18 0.73
C PHE A 182 -6.20 26.13 1.37
N ALA A 183 -5.68 24.93 1.68
CA ALA A 183 -4.33 24.78 2.19
C ALA A 183 -3.28 25.38 1.24
N ILE A 184 -3.42 25.12 -0.07
CA ILE A 184 -2.53 25.61 -1.13
C ILE A 184 -2.65 27.13 -1.31
N VAL A 185 -3.84 27.70 -1.19
CA VAL A 185 -4.02 29.16 -1.28
C VAL A 185 -3.33 29.88 -0.12
N ILE A 186 -3.26 29.25 1.05
CA ILE A 186 -2.59 29.79 2.23
C ILE A 186 -1.09 29.61 2.13
N ASP A 187 -0.64 28.41 1.71
CA ASP A 187 0.77 28.09 1.48
C ASP A 187 0.96 27.48 0.07
N GLU A 188 1.37 28.32 -0.89
CA GLU A 188 1.61 27.92 -2.27
C GLU A 188 2.77 26.90 -2.43
N LYS A 189 3.59 26.71 -1.40
CA LYS A 189 4.72 25.77 -1.40
C LYS A 189 4.41 24.45 -0.68
N PHE A 190 3.18 24.25 -0.27
CA PHE A 190 2.78 23.04 0.46
C PHE A 190 2.68 21.84 -0.47
N ASP A 191 3.80 21.22 -0.78
CA ASP A 191 3.93 20.11 -1.74
C ASP A 191 3.10 18.88 -1.37
N TYR A 192 2.96 18.54 -0.08
CA TYR A 192 2.09 17.45 0.40
C TYR A 192 0.62 17.69 0.05
N ALA A 193 0.15 18.94 0.09
CA ALA A 193 -1.23 19.26 -0.29
C ALA A 193 -1.45 19.03 -1.79
N TYR A 194 -0.53 19.45 -2.64
CA TYR A 194 -0.57 19.15 -4.08
C TYR A 194 -0.51 17.65 -4.36
N ARG A 195 0.34 16.89 -3.67
CA ARG A 195 0.48 15.45 -3.81
C ARG A 195 -0.84 14.74 -3.50
N ASN A 196 -1.43 15.01 -2.34
CA ASN A 196 -2.67 14.37 -1.88
C ASN A 196 -3.88 14.81 -2.73
N MET A 197 -3.92 16.08 -3.15
CA MET A 197 -4.91 16.56 -4.11
C MET A 197 -4.81 15.83 -5.45
N GLY A 198 -3.59 15.58 -5.93
CA GLY A 198 -3.32 14.77 -7.12
C GLY A 198 -3.87 13.35 -7.00
N ASP A 199 -3.68 12.68 -5.84
CA ASP A 199 -4.27 11.36 -5.57
C ASP A 199 -5.81 11.43 -5.53
N ALA A 200 -6.39 12.44 -4.88
CA ALA A 200 -7.85 12.64 -4.86
C ALA A 200 -8.43 12.80 -6.27
N PHE A 201 -7.76 13.57 -7.15
CA PHE A 201 -8.14 13.68 -8.56
C PHE A 201 -8.02 12.35 -9.30
N LEU A 202 -6.98 11.55 -9.02
CA LEU A 202 -6.83 10.18 -9.58
C LEU A 202 -8.00 9.29 -9.19
N ARG A 203 -8.45 9.33 -7.94
CA ARG A 203 -9.62 8.56 -7.44
C ARG A 203 -10.90 8.95 -8.18
N LEU A 204 -11.07 10.23 -8.49
CA LEU A 204 -12.18 10.75 -9.28
C LEU A 204 -12.00 10.59 -10.80
N ARG A 205 -10.88 10.01 -11.26
CA ARG A 205 -10.51 9.87 -12.68
C ARG A 205 -10.38 11.21 -13.42
N LYS A 206 -10.13 12.30 -12.71
CA LYS A 206 -9.82 13.63 -13.23
C LYS A 206 -8.33 13.69 -13.54
N TYR A 207 -7.93 13.01 -14.65
CA TYR A 207 -6.50 12.75 -14.92
C TYR A 207 -5.71 13.99 -15.31
N LYS A 208 -6.33 14.99 -15.94
CA LYS A 208 -5.65 16.24 -16.31
C LYS A 208 -5.30 17.05 -15.08
N GLU A 209 -6.28 17.23 -14.21
CA GLU A 209 -6.14 17.96 -12.95
C GLU A 209 -5.14 17.25 -12.02
N ALA A 210 -5.13 15.92 -12.03
CA ALA A 210 -4.13 15.13 -11.30
C ALA A 210 -2.71 15.40 -11.81
N ILE A 211 -2.51 15.49 -13.14
CA ILE A 211 -1.19 15.81 -13.72
C ILE A 211 -0.75 17.19 -13.28
N GLU A 212 -1.61 18.21 -13.40
CA GLU A 212 -1.30 19.60 -13.02
C GLU A 212 -0.85 19.69 -11.54
N ALA A 213 -1.57 19.02 -10.64
CA ALA A 213 -1.21 18.97 -9.22
C ALA A 213 0.13 18.26 -8.98
N LEU A 214 0.36 17.10 -9.63
CA LEU A 214 1.59 16.32 -9.46
C LEU A 214 2.81 17.00 -10.11
N GLU A 215 2.63 17.77 -11.20
CA GLU A 215 3.70 18.58 -11.80
C GLU A 215 4.13 19.71 -10.84
N LYS A 216 3.20 20.29 -10.07
CA LYS A 216 3.56 21.25 -9.01
C LYS A 216 4.42 20.61 -7.91
N VAL A 217 4.18 19.36 -7.54
CA VAL A 217 5.04 18.63 -6.61
C VAL A 217 6.48 18.55 -7.16
N LEU A 218 6.64 18.25 -8.47
CA LEU A 218 7.96 18.17 -9.09
C LEU A 218 8.68 19.52 -9.20
N GLU A 219 7.93 20.64 -9.19
CA GLU A 219 8.51 22.00 -9.14
C GLU A 219 8.96 22.38 -7.73
N LEU A 220 8.25 21.92 -6.70
CA LEU A 220 8.45 22.34 -5.30
C LEU A 220 9.43 21.44 -4.54
N SER A 221 9.45 20.14 -4.86
CA SER A 221 10.18 19.12 -4.12
C SER A 221 11.20 18.39 -5.00
N ARG A 222 12.06 17.59 -4.36
CA ARG A 222 12.95 16.68 -5.11
C ARG A 222 12.14 15.68 -5.90
N PRO A 223 12.53 15.38 -7.16
CA PRO A 223 11.85 14.41 -7.98
C PRO A 223 11.84 13.01 -7.33
N GLU A 224 10.66 12.42 -7.23
CA GLU A 224 10.44 11.06 -6.74
C GLU A 224 9.90 10.16 -7.86
N ASP A 225 10.28 8.89 -7.84
CA ASP A 225 9.81 7.89 -8.80
C ASP A 225 8.29 7.70 -8.76
N VAL A 226 7.69 7.72 -7.56
CA VAL A 226 6.25 7.59 -7.35
C VAL A 226 5.43 8.71 -8.00
N ILE A 227 5.95 9.94 -8.04
CA ILE A 227 5.26 11.07 -8.69
C ILE A 227 5.28 10.90 -10.21
N TYR A 228 6.44 10.57 -10.79
CA TYR A 228 6.52 10.26 -12.21
C TYR A 228 5.68 9.06 -12.60
N GLU A 229 5.62 8.02 -11.76
CA GLU A 229 4.75 6.86 -11.96
C GLU A 229 3.28 7.27 -12.00
N ALA A 230 2.82 8.12 -11.06
CA ALA A 230 1.45 8.62 -11.00
C ALA A 230 1.08 9.46 -12.24
N ILE A 231 1.95 10.37 -12.68
CA ILE A 231 1.75 11.14 -13.92
C ILE A 231 1.70 10.20 -15.13
N GLY A 232 2.62 9.23 -15.21
CA GLY A 232 2.63 8.20 -16.25
C GLY A 232 1.32 7.39 -16.27
N HIS A 233 0.78 7.05 -15.09
CA HIS A 233 -0.51 6.37 -14.97
C HIS A 233 -1.67 7.23 -15.50
N CYS A 234 -1.70 8.53 -15.19
CA CYS A 234 -2.70 9.45 -15.76
C CYS A 234 -2.68 9.43 -17.29
N HIS A 235 -1.50 9.60 -17.88
CA HIS A 235 -1.35 9.55 -19.34
C HIS A 235 -1.74 8.20 -19.93
N HIS A 236 -1.41 7.09 -19.26
CA HIS A 236 -1.86 5.75 -19.66
C HIS A 236 -3.39 5.64 -19.70
N ARG A 237 -4.07 6.15 -18.66
CA ARG A 237 -5.54 6.13 -18.56
C ARG A 237 -6.20 7.02 -19.63
N MET A 238 -5.53 8.09 -20.03
CA MET A 238 -5.92 8.98 -21.14
C MET A 238 -5.54 8.40 -22.52
N LYS A 239 -4.94 7.21 -22.58
CA LYS A 239 -4.40 6.55 -23.79
C LYS A 239 -3.25 7.31 -24.47
N ASN A 240 -2.62 8.24 -23.78
CA ASN A 240 -1.43 8.97 -24.24
C ASN A 240 -0.18 8.13 -23.95
N TYR A 241 -0.04 6.98 -24.62
CA TYR A 241 0.97 5.97 -24.27
C TYR A 241 2.42 6.46 -24.41
N ALA A 242 2.69 7.36 -25.35
CA ALA A 242 4.02 7.94 -25.52
C ALA A 242 4.43 8.77 -24.28
N GLN A 243 3.52 9.63 -23.79
CA GLN A 243 3.75 10.42 -22.59
C GLN A 243 3.81 9.53 -21.33
N ALA A 244 2.96 8.50 -21.24
CA ALA A 244 3.02 7.54 -20.15
C ALA A 244 4.42 6.91 -20.06
N ARG A 245 4.97 6.44 -21.19
CA ARG A 245 6.34 5.87 -21.25
C ARG A 245 7.43 6.88 -20.88
N PHE A 246 7.27 8.13 -21.30
CA PHE A 246 8.22 9.18 -20.95
C PHE A 246 8.33 9.34 -19.43
N HIS A 247 7.20 9.43 -18.74
CA HIS A 247 7.19 9.57 -17.27
C HIS A 247 7.60 8.27 -16.56
N TYR A 248 7.15 7.09 -17.00
CA TYR A 248 7.61 5.82 -16.43
C TYR A 248 9.13 5.63 -16.58
N LYS A 249 9.74 6.07 -17.70
CA LYS A 249 11.20 6.03 -17.85
C LYS A 249 11.92 6.97 -16.89
N LYS A 250 11.34 8.14 -16.60
CA LYS A 250 11.89 9.03 -15.55
C LYS A 250 11.82 8.35 -14.18
N ALA A 251 10.70 7.67 -13.86
CA ALA A 251 10.59 6.87 -12.64
C ALA A 251 11.64 5.74 -12.59
N VAL A 252 11.84 5.00 -13.69
CA VAL A 252 12.89 3.97 -13.81
C VAL A 252 14.29 4.55 -13.60
N HIS A 253 14.55 5.78 -14.06
CA HIS A 253 15.86 6.42 -13.86
C HIS A 253 16.15 6.71 -12.38
N LEU A 254 15.11 7.01 -11.60
CA LEU A 254 15.21 7.22 -10.15
C LEU A 254 15.23 5.90 -9.36
N ASN A 255 14.51 4.89 -9.84
CA ASN A 255 14.38 3.59 -9.20
C ASN A 255 14.46 2.47 -10.24
N SER A 256 15.68 2.07 -10.59
CA SER A 256 15.94 1.07 -11.62
C SER A 256 15.56 -0.36 -11.23
N ASP A 257 15.38 -0.62 -9.93
CA ASP A 257 15.13 -1.96 -9.39
C ASP A 257 13.62 -2.24 -9.21
N ASP A 258 12.75 -1.27 -9.52
CA ASP A 258 11.31 -1.51 -9.57
C ASP A 258 10.88 -2.16 -10.89
N SER A 259 10.79 -3.48 -10.88
CA SER A 259 10.36 -4.27 -12.04
C SER A 259 8.94 -3.95 -12.52
N ARG A 260 8.07 -3.37 -11.66
CA ARG A 260 6.70 -2.98 -12.02
C ARG A 260 6.69 -1.81 -13.01
N LEU A 261 7.66 -0.91 -12.93
CA LEU A 261 7.77 0.21 -13.88
C LEU A 261 8.06 -0.30 -15.31
N TYR A 262 8.95 -1.29 -15.45
CA TYR A 262 9.21 -1.93 -16.74
C TYR A 262 7.97 -2.67 -17.29
N GLN A 263 7.20 -3.34 -16.40
CA GLN A 263 5.92 -3.94 -16.77
C GLN A 263 4.95 -2.89 -17.30
N LYS A 264 4.82 -1.74 -16.61
CA LYS A 264 3.94 -0.64 -17.06
C LYS A 264 4.34 -0.10 -18.43
N ILE A 265 5.64 0.08 -18.67
CA ILE A 265 6.17 0.48 -19.98
C ILE A 265 5.83 -0.58 -21.03
N ALA A 266 6.04 -1.87 -20.73
CA ALA A 266 5.73 -2.97 -21.64
C ALA A 266 4.24 -2.98 -22.03
N ILE A 267 3.34 -2.86 -21.05
CA ILE A 267 1.89 -2.79 -21.31
C ILE A 267 1.54 -1.65 -22.27
N THR A 268 2.18 -0.47 -22.14
CA THR A 268 1.92 0.63 -23.07
C THR A 268 2.37 0.30 -24.50
N TYR A 269 3.48 -0.44 -24.66
CA TYR A 269 3.92 -0.92 -25.96
C TYR A 269 2.97 -1.99 -26.54
N MET A 270 2.49 -2.93 -25.69
CA MET A 270 1.49 -3.93 -26.09
C MET A 270 0.20 -3.29 -26.60
N LEU A 271 -0.28 -2.23 -25.95
CA LEU A 271 -1.48 -1.49 -26.36
C LEU A 271 -1.31 -0.76 -27.71
N GLU A 272 -0.08 -0.51 -28.13
CA GLU A 272 0.26 0.01 -29.47
C GLU A 272 0.68 -1.10 -30.44
N SER A 273 0.53 -2.39 -30.08
CA SER A 273 0.96 -3.55 -30.86
C SER A 273 2.47 -3.56 -31.19
N LYS A 274 3.27 -2.91 -30.34
CA LYS A 274 4.74 -2.86 -30.47
C LYS A 274 5.37 -3.99 -29.64
N TRP A 275 5.11 -5.24 -30.04
CA TRP A 275 5.39 -6.44 -29.27
C TRP A 275 6.86 -6.61 -28.92
N GLU A 276 7.77 -6.44 -29.87
CA GLU A 276 9.22 -6.55 -29.65
C GLU A 276 9.74 -5.56 -28.59
N MET A 277 9.19 -4.33 -28.60
CA MET A 277 9.56 -3.32 -27.62
C MET A 277 9.03 -3.68 -26.22
N ALA A 278 7.83 -4.27 -26.16
CA ALA A 278 7.27 -4.78 -24.92
C ALA A 278 8.11 -5.91 -24.34
N ILE A 279 8.52 -6.88 -25.18
CA ILE A 279 9.39 -8.01 -24.81
C ILE A 279 10.68 -7.52 -24.16
N LYS A 280 11.38 -6.55 -24.75
CA LYS A 280 12.60 -5.96 -24.18
C LYS A 280 12.39 -5.42 -22.77
N GLN A 281 11.25 -4.78 -22.51
CA GLN A 281 10.95 -4.25 -21.18
C GLN A 281 10.62 -5.39 -20.19
N LEU A 282 9.88 -6.41 -20.62
CA LEU A 282 9.56 -7.57 -19.79
C LEU A 282 10.81 -8.37 -19.45
N GLU A 283 11.79 -8.46 -20.35
CA GLU A 283 13.08 -9.07 -20.05
C GLU A 283 13.82 -8.35 -18.92
N HIS A 284 13.76 -7.01 -18.89
CA HIS A 284 14.29 -6.24 -17.77
C HIS A 284 13.54 -6.55 -16.48
N ALA A 285 12.21 -6.56 -16.51
CA ALA A 285 11.39 -6.90 -15.34
C ALA A 285 11.70 -8.31 -14.78
N ILE A 286 11.83 -9.30 -15.67
CA ILE A 286 12.17 -10.69 -15.29
C ILE A 286 13.59 -10.80 -14.72
N ARG A 287 14.57 -10.04 -15.23
CA ARG A 287 15.93 -10.03 -14.66
C ARG A 287 15.96 -9.56 -13.22
N ILE A 288 15.13 -8.56 -12.89
CA ILE A 288 15.02 -8.03 -11.53
C ILE A 288 14.25 -9.03 -10.64
N HIS A 289 13.07 -9.47 -11.06
CA HIS A 289 12.22 -10.38 -10.28
C HIS A 289 11.75 -11.59 -11.11
N LYS A 290 12.48 -12.69 -11.03
CA LYS A 290 12.24 -13.94 -11.79
C LYS A 290 10.98 -14.71 -11.37
N HIS A 291 10.41 -14.43 -10.21
CA HIS A 291 9.32 -15.24 -9.65
C HIS A 291 7.92 -14.67 -9.91
N ILE A 292 7.81 -13.52 -10.59
CA ILE A 292 6.54 -12.88 -10.88
C ILE A 292 5.94 -13.46 -12.16
N ASN A 293 4.95 -14.35 -12.00
CA ASN A 293 4.32 -15.05 -13.11
C ASN A 293 3.64 -14.13 -14.14
N GLU A 294 3.21 -12.94 -13.71
CA GLU A 294 2.56 -11.98 -14.59
C GLU A 294 3.46 -11.54 -15.76
N TYR A 295 4.77 -11.40 -15.53
CA TYR A 295 5.71 -11.05 -16.59
C TYR A 295 5.81 -12.14 -17.65
N TYR A 296 5.80 -13.41 -17.24
CA TYR A 296 5.80 -14.55 -18.17
C TYR A 296 4.49 -14.66 -18.95
N ILE A 297 3.35 -14.32 -18.33
CA ILE A 297 2.05 -14.23 -19.02
C ILE A 297 2.11 -13.17 -20.11
N LEU A 298 2.57 -11.96 -19.80
CA LEU A 298 2.69 -10.86 -20.75
C LEU A 298 3.69 -11.18 -21.88
N MET A 299 4.80 -11.86 -21.55
CA MET A 299 5.74 -12.37 -22.56
C MET A 299 5.05 -13.35 -23.51
N GLY A 300 4.34 -14.32 -22.99
CA GLY A 300 3.58 -15.28 -23.79
C GLY A 300 2.53 -14.61 -24.67
N GLU A 301 1.80 -13.59 -24.15
CA GLU A 301 0.85 -12.80 -24.91
C GLU A 301 1.53 -12.03 -26.07
N CYS A 302 2.70 -11.42 -25.81
CA CYS A 302 3.46 -10.75 -26.88
C CYS A 302 3.81 -11.74 -28.00
N TYR A 303 4.38 -12.90 -27.67
CA TYR A 303 4.74 -13.92 -28.64
C TYR A 303 3.54 -14.51 -29.39
N MET A 304 2.41 -14.69 -28.70
CA MET A 304 1.15 -15.09 -29.33
C MET A 304 0.68 -14.11 -30.41
N ASN A 305 0.77 -12.81 -30.12
CA ASN A 305 0.36 -11.77 -31.07
C ASN A 305 1.36 -11.57 -32.23
N MET A 306 2.56 -12.15 -32.13
CA MET A 306 3.57 -12.23 -33.19
C MET A 306 3.53 -13.58 -33.95
N ASP A 307 2.53 -14.43 -33.70
CA ASP A 307 2.40 -15.80 -34.22
C ASP A 307 3.60 -16.71 -33.88
N GLN A 308 4.39 -16.34 -32.88
CA GLN A 308 5.52 -17.10 -32.38
C GLN A 308 5.07 -18.07 -31.27
N HIS A 309 4.32 -19.10 -31.68
CA HIS A 309 3.63 -19.99 -30.75
C HIS A 309 4.60 -20.87 -29.92
N LYS A 310 5.77 -21.22 -30.43
CA LYS A 310 6.75 -22.03 -29.68
C LYS A 310 7.27 -21.29 -28.45
N GLU A 311 7.61 -20.02 -28.62
CA GLU A 311 8.06 -19.13 -27.57
C GLU A 311 6.93 -18.87 -26.56
N ALA A 312 5.71 -18.63 -27.04
CA ALA A 312 4.54 -18.45 -26.18
C ALA A 312 4.28 -19.69 -25.29
N VAL A 313 4.35 -20.90 -25.86
CA VAL A 313 4.22 -22.17 -25.10
C VAL A 313 5.29 -22.28 -24.03
N TYR A 314 6.54 -21.90 -24.31
CA TYR A 314 7.62 -21.90 -23.34
C TYR A 314 7.29 -21.00 -22.13
N TYR A 315 6.86 -19.75 -22.39
CA TYR A 315 6.55 -18.80 -21.31
C TYR A 315 5.30 -19.21 -20.51
N PHE A 316 4.23 -19.64 -21.16
CA PHE A 316 3.04 -20.14 -20.45
C PHE A 316 3.33 -21.46 -19.70
N GLY A 317 4.17 -22.33 -20.23
CA GLY A 317 4.67 -23.52 -19.56
C GLY A 317 5.42 -23.17 -18.27
N THR A 318 6.24 -22.12 -18.31
CA THR A 318 6.94 -21.61 -17.12
C THR A 318 5.96 -21.13 -16.04
N VAL A 319 4.89 -20.42 -16.43
CA VAL A 319 3.82 -19.99 -15.47
C VAL A 319 3.19 -21.20 -14.78
N VAL A 320 2.86 -22.24 -15.54
CA VAL A 320 2.28 -23.48 -15.02
C VAL A 320 3.24 -24.21 -14.09
N LYS A 321 4.52 -24.29 -14.46
CA LYS A 321 5.56 -24.91 -13.63
C LYS A 321 5.73 -24.19 -12.29
N ASN A 322 5.71 -22.86 -12.29
CA ASN A 322 5.87 -22.05 -11.08
C ASN A 322 4.67 -22.14 -10.15
N LYS A 323 3.44 -22.15 -10.69
CA LYS A 323 2.20 -22.18 -9.91
C LYS A 323 1.18 -23.18 -10.50
N PRO A 324 1.40 -24.50 -10.37
CA PRO A 324 0.55 -25.52 -11.01
C PRO A 324 -0.89 -25.54 -10.53
N LYS A 325 -1.18 -25.01 -9.36
CA LYS A 325 -2.57 -24.90 -8.84
C LYS A 325 -3.35 -23.71 -9.43
N GLN A 326 -2.67 -22.78 -10.10
CA GLN A 326 -3.32 -21.56 -10.63
C GLN A 326 -3.97 -21.84 -11.99
N ILE A 327 -5.30 -21.64 -12.07
CA ILE A 327 -6.11 -21.90 -13.27
C ILE A 327 -5.62 -21.11 -14.49
N ALA A 328 -5.31 -19.81 -14.30
CA ALA A 328 -5.00 -18.89 -15.40
C ALA A 328 -3.81 -19.36 -16.26
N GLY A 329 -2.73 -19.85 -15.64
CA GLY A 329 -1.56 -20.35 -16.37
C GLY A 329 -1.93 -21.48 -17.35
N TRP A 330 -2.73 -22.45 -16.89
CA TRP A 330 -3.23 -23.53 -17.73
C TRP A 330 -4.15 -23.03 -18.84
N GLU A 331 -5.02 -22.05 -18.56
CA GLU A 331 -5.89 -21.46 -19.59
C GLU A 331 -5.05 -20.83 -20.72
N TYR A 332 -3.99 -20.09 -20.40
CA TYR A 332 -3.11 -19.49 -21.40
C TYR A 332 -2.37 -20.58 -22.21
N LEU A 333 -1.79 -21.56 -21.53
CA LEU A 333 -1.06 -22.65 -22.19
C LEU A 333 -1.97 -23.44 -23.14
N ILE A 334 -3.13 -23.88 -22.69
CA ILE A 334 -4.05 -24.68 -23.50
C ILE A 334 -4.55 -23.86 -24.70
N LYS A 335 -4.91 -22.58 -24.52
CA LYS A 335 -5.32 -21.72 -25.62
C LYS A 335 -4.21 -21.51 -26.65
N CYS A 336 -2.98 -21.36 -26.20
CA CYS A 336 -1.81 -21.24 -27.07
C CYS A 336 -1.60 -22.51 -27.90
N LEU A 337 -1.69 -23.69 -27.27
CA LEU A 337 -1.56 -24.97 -27.96
C LEU A 337 -2.67 -25.21 -28.97
N VAL A 338 -3.91 -24.80 -28.68
CA VAL A 338 -5.03 -24.87 -29.63
C VAL A 338 -4.80 -23.92 -30.80
N ALA A 339 -4.38 -22.68 -30.55
CA ALA A 339 -4.10 -21.70 -31.59
C ALA A 339 -2.94 -22.13 -32.52
N SER A 340 -1.98 -22.91 -32.00
CA SER A 340 -0.90 -23.49 -32.77
C SER A 340 -1.22 -24.89 -33.39
N GLU A 341 -2.52 -25.27 -33.39
CA GLU A 341 -3.02 -26.55 -33.92
C GLU A 341 -2.41 -27.84 -33.27
N GLN A 342 -1.76 -27.69 -32.12
CA GLN A 342 -1.19 -28.80 -31.35
C GLN A 342 -2.26 -29.45 -30.46
N LEU A 343 -3.37 -29.89 -31.07
CA LEU A 343 -4.57 -30.37 -30.37
C LEU A 343 -4.31 -31.57 -29.46
N GLN A 344 -3.44 -32.48 -29.86
CA GLN A 344 -3.12 -33.65 -29.03
C GLN A 344 -2.40 -33.23 -27.75
N LEU A 345 -1.41 -32.35 -27.85
CA LEU A 345 -0.72 -31.81 -26.68
C LEU A 345 -1.64 -30.96 -25.79
N ALA A 346 -2.49 -30.17 -26.42
CA ALA A 346 -3.51 -29.41 -25.68
C ALA A 346 -4.43 -30.33 -24.86
N LEU A 347 -4.84 -31.47 -25.42
CA LEU A 347 -5.65 -32.48 -24.74
C LEU A 347 -4.93 -33.06 -23.52
N GLU A 348 -3.66 -33.40 -23.64
CA GLU A 348 -2.83 -33.90 -22.54
C GLU A 348 -2.68 -32.85 -21.44
N GLN A 349 -2.48 -31.56 -21.82
CA GLN A 349 -2.38 -30.48 -20.85
C GLN A 349 -3.69 -30.24 -20.10
N THR A 350 -4.87 -30.53 -20.69
CA THR A 350 -6.14 -30.44 -19.94
C THR A 350 -6.25 -31.47 -18.81
N GLU A 351 -5.69 -32.67 -19.01
CA GLU A 351 -5.67 -33.70 -17.96
C GLU A 351 -4.74 -33.30 -16.82
N LEU A 352 -3.52 -32.86 -17.16
CA LEU A 352 -2.56 -32.35 -16.15
C LEU A 352 -3.11 -31.17 -15.39
N ALA A 353 -3.81 -30.25 -16.08
CA ALA A 353 -4.47 -29.10 -15.48
C ALA A 353 -5.56 -29.53 -14.51
N TYR A 354 -6.40 -30.52 -14.89
CA TYR A 354 -7.46 -31.05 -14.04
C TYR A 354 -6.88 -31.62 -12.74
N ILE A 355 -5.85 -32.45 -12.85
CA ILE A 355 -5.16 -33.06 -11.69
C ILE A 355 -4.53 -31.98 -10.81
N SER A 356 -3.71 -31.09 -11.42
CA SER A 356 -2.92 -30.08 -10.68
C SER A 356 -3.79 -29.04 -9.97
N THR A 357 -4.98 -28.74 -10.52
CA THR A 357 -5.93 -27.78 -9.95
C THR A 357 -6.99 -28.41 -9.07
N GLN A 358 -6.76 -29.66 -8.62
CA GLN A 358 -7.67 -30.40 -7.73
C GLN A 358 -9.07 -30.58 -8.32
N GLY A 359 -9.15 -31.00 -9.57
CA GLY A 359 -10.40 -31.36 -10.22
C GLY A 359 -11.25 -30.18 -10.70
N LYS A 360 -10.64 -29.05 -11.10
CA LYS A 360 -11.42 -27.91 -11.63
C LYS A 360 -12.14 -28.31 -12.94
N ILE A 361 -13.46 -28.26 -12.90
CA ILE A 361 -14.38 -28.70 -13.97
C ILE A 361 -14.18 -27.92 -15.28
N LEU A 362 -13.64 -26.71 -15.23
CA LEU A 362 -13.28 -25.94 -16.42
C LEU A 362 -12.45 -26.74 -17.41
N PHE A 363 -11.50 -27.56 -16.93
CA PHE A 363 -10.60 -28.32 -17.79
C PHE A 363 -11.30 -29.52 -18.45
N ILE A 364 -12.40 -30.05 -17.87
CA ILE A 364 -13.25 -31.03 -18.52
C ILE A 364 -13.98 -30.36 -19.70
N TYR A 365 -14.46 -29.13 -19.53
CA TYR A 365 -15.04 -28.33 -20.62
C TYR A 365 -14.05 -28.09 -21.75
N TYR A 366 -12.80 -27.71 -21.43
CA TYR A 366 -11.76 -27.52 -22.45
C TYR A 366 -11.38 -28.83 -23.14
N ARG A 367 -11.31 -29.93 -22.40
CA ARG A 367 -11.10 -31.27 -22.97
C ARG A 367 -12.22 -31.63 -23.95
N SER A 368 -13.47 -31.42 -23.61
CA SER A 368 -14.59 -31.59 -24.51
C SER A 368 -14.44 -30.76 -25.79
N ALA A 369 -14.16 -29.48 -25.67
CA ALA A 369 -13.98 -28.59 -26.83
C ALA A 369 -12.87 -29.11 -27.78
N ILE A 370 -11.72 -29.47 -27.22
CA ILE A 370 -10.57 -29.98 -28.00
C ILE A 370 -10.92 -31.29 -28.71
N LEU A 371 -11.67 -32.19 -28.07
CA LEU A 371 -12.12 -33.42 -28.70
C LEU A 371 -13.05 -33.17 -29.90
N PHE A 372 -13.93 -32.16 -29.81
CA PHE A 372 -14.73 -31.73 -30.96
C PHE A 372 -13.85 -31.16 -32.07
N MET A 373 -12.85 -30.30 -31.75
CA MET A 373 -11.89 -29.80 -32.74
C MET A 373 -11.11 -30.94 -33.43
N MET A 374 -10.81 -32.03 -32.70
CA MET A 374 -10.19 -33.25 -33.24
C MET A 374 -11.17 -34.14 -33.99
N LYS A 375 -12.43 -33.76 -34.22
CA LYS A 375 -13.48 -34.55 -34.83
C LYS A 375 -13.86 -35.85 -34.08
N LYS A 376 -13.52 -35.91 -32.78
CA LYS A 376 -13.92 -37.02 -31.87
C LYS A 376 -15.22 -36.67 -31.14
N SER A 377 -16.30 -36.46 -31.88
CA SER A 377 -17.56 -35.91 -31.35
C SER A 377 -18.21 -36.76 -30.27
N ALA A 378 -18.10 -38.08 -30.33
CA ALA A 378 -18.66 -38.98 -29.33
C ALA A 378 -17.99 -38.77 -27.94
N ASP A 379 -16.67 -38.75 -27.92
CA ASP A 379 -15.88 -38.50 -26.70
C ASP A 379 -16.11 -37.07 -26.20
N GLY A 380 -16.20 -36.09 -27.12
CA GLY A 380 -16.50 -34.70 -26.82
C GLY A 380 -17.82 -34.51 -26.09
N LEU A 381 -18.91 -35.17 -26.57
CA LEU A 381 -20.24 -35.18 -25.93
C LEU A 381 -20.19 -35.81 -24.54
N LEU A 382 -19.50 -36.95 -24.39
CA LEU A 382 -19.34 -37.60 -23.08
C LEU A 382 -18.69 -36.68 -22.04
N GLN A 383 -17.59 -36.01 -22.44
CA GLN A 383 -16.89 -35.05 -21.56
C GLN A 383 -17.76 -33.82 -21.25
N LEU A 384 -18.55 -33.34 -22.22
CA LEU A 384 -19.48 -32.23 -21.99
C LEU A 384 -20.56 -32.57 -21.00
N GLU A 385 -21.16 -33.77 -21.14
CA GLU A 385 -22.19 -34.26 -20.22
C GLU A 385 -21.65 -34.41 -18.81
N MET A 386 -20.46 -34.99 -18.67
CA MET A 386 -19.75 -35.09 -17.39
C MET A 386 -19.45 -33.72 -16.78
N ALA A 387 -19.08 -32.71 -17.58
CA ALA A 387 -18.85 -31.37 -17.11
C ALA A 387 -20.13 -30.67 -16.65
N LEU A 388 -21.21 -30.77 -17.44
CA LEU A 388 -22.53 -30.18 -17.17
C LEU A 388 -23.17 -30.78 -15.91
N SER A 389 -23.06 -32.10 -15.71
CA SER A 389 -23.57 -32.79 -14.53
C SER A 389 -22.93 -32.32 -13.24
N LYS A 390 -21.63 -31.99 -13.29
CA LYS A 390 -20.88 -31.48 -12.13
C LYS A 390 -21.09 -29.97 -11.88
N SER A 391 -21.08 -29.12 -12.90
CA SER A 391 -21.29 -27.69 -12.76
C SER A 391 -21.49 -26.98 -14.09
N THR A 392 -22.55 -26.20 -14.20
CA THR A 392 -22.83 -25.33 -15.36
C THR A 392 -22.09 -23.97 -15.30
N LYS A 393 -21.38 -23.66 -14.20
CA LYS A 393 -20.70 -22.37 -13.96
C LYS A 393 -19.74 -21.98 -15.09
N TRP A 394 -19.07 -22.96 -15.69
CA TRP A 394 -18.03 -22.75 -16.69
C TRP A 394 -18.51 -22.79 -18.14
N LEU A 395 -19.80 -23.02 -18.35
CA LEU A 395 -20.40 -23.12 -19.68
C LEU A 395 -20.14 -21.87 -20.54
N LYS A 396 -20.22 -20.66 -19.94
CA LYS A 396 -19.93 -19.42 -20.67
C LYS A 396 -18.47 -19.38 -21.18
N LYS A 397 -17.50 -19.85 -20.37
CA LYS A 397 -16.09 -19.93 -20.79
C LYS A 397 -15.87 -20.98 -21.87
N PHE A 398 -16.54 -22.13 -21.78
CA PHE A 398 -16.54 -23.18 -22.80
C PHE A 398 -17.01 -22.64 -24.16
N LEU A 399 -18.19 -22.00 -24.20
CA LEU A 399 -18.73 -21.40 -25.42
C LEU A 399 -17.88 -20.27 -25.99
N LYS A 400 -17.14 -19.53 -25.12
CA LYS A 400 -16.16 -18.53 -25.58
C LYS A 400 -14.88 -19.18 -26.13
N PHE A 401 -14.47 -20.33 -25.59
CA PHE A 401 -13.29 -21.05 -26.03
C PHE A 401 -13.48 -21.74 -27.39
N TYR A 402 -14.66 -22.31 -27.66
CA TYR A 402 -15.03 -22.90 -28.93
C TYR A 402 -16.46 -22.48 -29.33
N PRO A 403 -16.64 -21.30 -29.94
CA PRO A 403 -17.96 -20.76 -30.27
C PRO A 403 -18.73 -21.60 -31.33
N GLU A 404 -18.03 -22.22 -32.26
CA GLU A 404 -18.61 -23.01 -33.35
C GLU A 404 -19.37 -24.23 -32.86
N ILE A 405 -19.12 -24.69 -31.64
CA ILE A 405 -19.74 -25.85 -31.01
C ILE A 405 -21.29 -25.72 -30.95
N ILE A 406 -21.83 -24.50 -30.96
CA ILE A 406 -23.28 -24.24 -30.91
C ILE A 406 -23.98 -24.73 -32.18
N GLN A 407 -23.24 -24.91 -33.28
CA GLN A 407 -23.80 -25.44 -34.54
C GLN A 407 -24.10 -26.96 -34.46
N ASP A 408 -23.54 -27.67 -33.46
CA ASP A 408 -23.84 -29.07 -33.25
C ASP A 408 -25.18 -29.23 -32.47
N ASN A 409 -26.20 -29.80 -33.14
CA ASN A 409 -27.54 -29.98 -32.57
C ASN A 409 -27.50 -30.83 -31.28
N LYS A 410 -26.64 -31.86 -31.22
CA LYS A 410 -26.53 -32.73 -30.04
C LYS A 410 -25.99 -31.97 -28.82
N VAL A 411 -25.08 -31.05 -29.06
CA VAL A 411 -24.51 -30.19 -28.00
C VAL A 411 -25.57 -29.22 -27.48
N THR A 412 -26.30 -28.57 -28.39
CA THR A 412 -27.37 -27.62 -28.01
C THR A 412 -28.52 -28.29 -27.25
N GLU A 413 -28.93 -29.48 -27.66
CA GLU A 413 -29.90 -30.31 -26.92
C GLU A 413 -29.40 -30.67 -25.52
N LEU A 414 -28.14 -31.13 -25.43
CA LEU A 414 -27.55 -31.52 -24.16
C LEU A 414 -27.50 -30.33 -23.20
N ILE A 415 -27.02 -29.16 -23.66
CA ILE A 415 -26.98 -27.92 -22.86
C ILE A 415 -28.40 -27.52 -22.43
N GLY A 416 -29.39 -27.66 -23.35
CA GLY A 416 -30.78 -27.34 -23.07
C GLY A 416 -31.37 -28.18 -21.94
N ARG A 417 -31.09 -29.49 -21.90
CA ARG A 417 -31.53 -30.40 -20.83
C ARG A 417 -31.04 -29.96 -19.46
N TYR A 418 -29.75 -29.66 -19.34
CA TYR A 418 -29.13 -29.25 -18.07
C TYR A 418 -29.50 -27.83 -17.62
N LYS A 419 -29.85 -26.90 -18.54
CA LYS A 419 -30.39 -25.59 -18.18
C LYS A 419 -31.81 -25.67 -17.64
N LYS A 420 -32.69 -26.52 -18.25
CA LYS A 420 -34.08 -26.72 -17.78
C LYS A 420 -34.11 -27.40 -16.40
N ALA A 421 -33.28 -28.41 -16.17
CA ALA A 421 -33.22 -29.14 -14.90
C ALA A 421 -32.74 -28.29 -13.70
N LYS A 422 -32.18 -27.08 -13.94
CA LYS A 422 -31.70 -26.20 -12.89
C LYS A 422 -32.64 -25.04 -12.57
N ASN A 423 -33.66 -24.81 -13.45
CA ASN A 423 -34.65 -23.75 -13.31
C ASN A 423 -36.02 -24.26 -12.90
N GLY A 424 -36.20 -25.59 -12.78
CA GLY A 424 -37.33 -26.30 -12.19
C GLY A 424 -36.91 -26.96 -10.88
#